data_ec2014c77e0e39e8d2af1e6bae08ff2f
#
_entry.id   ec2014c77e0e39e8d2af1e6bae08ff2f
#
_cell.length_a   1.000
_cell.length_b   1.000
_cell.length_c   1.000
_cell.angle_alpha   90.00
_cell.angle_beta   90.00
_cell.angle_gamma   90.00
#
_symmetry.space_group_name_H-M   'P 1'
#
loop_
_entity.id
_entity.type
_entity.pdbx_description
1 polymer ?
#
loop_
_entity_poly.entity_id
_entity_poly.type
_entity_poly.pdbx_seq_one_letter_code
_entity_poly.pdbx_strand_id
1 'polypeptide(L)'
;MDEDGGSSSAVGIEAQSIPPRQSNTLYLFTQQSLPACKPVLTPAWVITIYFLIGAICIPVGLLSLDASRSVVEITDRYDTDCIPPPFKSNKVAYIKDSSISKNCSRFLKVPKHMKAPIYIYYQLDNYYQNHRRYVKSRSDKQLLHGLKYNSTSSCKPEEYNNGLPIVPCGLIAWSLFNDTYSFSRGTAALKVNRKDISWKSDRDHKFGKQVYPFNFQNGSLIGGGSLDPNVPLSDQEDLIVWMRTAALPSFRKLYGRIEEDLDADDVVVVDVSNNYNTYSFGGKKKLVLSTSSWLGGKNDFLGMAYLSVGSSSILLSLIFLLLHVKNPRPYGDTNYSSWNWKGVSS
;
A
#
# COMPACT_ATOMS: atom_id res chain seq x y z
N MET A 1 -99.71 -31.04 -20.82
CA MET A 1 -99.63 -31.96 -19.71
C MET A 1 -98.26 -31.96 -19.25
N ASP A 2 -98.08 -31.30 -18.12
CA ASP A 2 -97.10 -31.36 -17.10
C ASP A 2 -95.65 -31.11 -17.51
N GLU A 3 -95.18 -29.97 -17.38
CA GLU A 3 -94.46 -29.17 -16.39
C GLU A 3 -93.73 -29.96 -15.37
N ASP A 4 -92.45 -29.76 -15.36
CA ASP A 4 -91.72 -29.80 -14.07
C ASP A 4 -90.57 -28.78 -14.09
N GLY A 5 -90.67 -27.84 -13.17
CA GLY A 5 -89.70 -26.76 -12.97
C GLY A 5 -88.55 -27.19 -12.09
N GLY A 6 -87.34 -26.99 -12.58
CA GLY A 6 -86.10 -27.16 -11.86
C GLY A 6 -85.52 -25.84 -11.36
N SER A 7 -85.69 -25.57 -10.08
CA SER A 7 -85.16 -24.41 -9.38
C SER A 7 -83.64 -24.51 -9.32
N SER A 8 -82.93 -23.56 -9.95
CA SER A 8 -81.53 -23.41 -9.89
C SER A 8 -81.10 -22.53 -8.70
N SER A 9 -80.63 -23.14 -7.63
CA SER A 9 -80.07 -22.47 -6.48
C SER A 9 -78.66 -21.91 -6.81
N ALA A 10 -78.59 -20.61 -6.92
CA ALA A 10 -77.29 -19.90 -7.04
C ALA A 10 -76.57 -20.00 -5.69
N VAL A 11 -75.54 -20.79 -5.68
CA VAL A 11 -74.51 -20.81 -4.56
C VAL A 11 -73.66 -19.56 -4.68
N GLY A 12 -73.87 -18.60 -3.79
CA GLY A 12 -73.03 -17.43 -3.64
C GLY A 12 -71.66 -17.85 -3.16
N ILE A 13 -70.69 -17.70 -4.04
CA ILE A 13 -69.30 -17.81 -3.64
C ILE A 13 -68.91 -16.52 -2.89
N GLU A 14 -68.90 -16.55 -1.56
CA GLU A 14 -68.27 -15.51 -0.75
C GLU A 14 -66.83 -15.42 -1.14
N ALA A 15 -66.46 -14.30 -1.74
CA ALA A 15 -65.06 -13.95 -1.94
C ALA A 15 -64.41 -13.74 -0.58
N GLN A 16 -63.71 -14.77 -0.06
CA GLN A 16 -62.83 -14.62 1.09
C GLN A 16 -61.80 -13.56 0.75
N SER A 17 -61.91 -12.42 1.43
CA SER A 17 -60.90 -11.37 1.43
C SER A 17 -59.61 -11.94 2.00
N ILE A 18 -58.61 -12.20 1.14
CA ILE A 18 -57.28 -12.61 1.52
C ILE A 18 -56.69 -11.45 2.37
N PRO A 19 -56.33 -11.69 3.64
CA PRO A 19 -55.74 -10.64 4.48
C PRO A 19 -54.47 -10.09 3.80
N PRO A 20 -54.18 -8.79 3.92
CA PRO A 20 -53.00 -8.20 3.32
C PRO A 20 -51.77 -8.92 3.87
N ARG A 21 -51.08 -9.59 2.98
CA ARG A 21 -49.86 -10.35 3.30
C ARG A 21 -48.85 -9.38 3.88
N GLN A 22 -48.71 -9.35 5.21
CA GLN A 22 -47.61 -8.63 5.83
C GLN A 22 -46.29 -9.11 5.17
N SER A 23 -45.67 -8.20 4.45
CA SER A 23 -44.36 -8.47 3.82
C SER A 23 -43.29 -8.60 4.90
N ASN A 24 -43.22 -9.77 5.51
CA ASN A 24 -42.18 -10.07 6.46
C ASN A 24 -40.88 -10.12 5.66
N THR A 25 -40.00 -9.14 5.85
CA THR A 25 -38.72 -9.00 5.14
C THR A 25 -37.90 -10.28 5.22
N LEU A 26 -38.01 -10.99 6.35
CA LEU A 26 -37.34 -12.26 6.60
C LEU A 26 -37.94 -13.38 5.70
N TYR A 27 -39.26 -13.41 5.47
CA TYR A 27 -39.90 -14.34 4.56
C TYR A 27 -39.51 -14.08 3.09
N LEU A 28 -39.46 -12.80 2.67
CA LEU A 28 -39.00 -12.42 1.34
C LEU A 28 -37.53 -12.79 1.12
N PHE A 29 -36.68 -12.65 2.16
CA PHE A 29 -35.28 -13.06 2.11
C PHE A 29 -35.11 -14.58 1.99
N THR A 30 -35.84 -15.35 2.81
CA THR A 30 -35.75 -16.83 2.81
C THR A 30 -36.29 -17.43 1.53
N GLN A 31 -37.31 -16.80 0.91
CA GLN A 31 -37.87 -17.20 -0.37
C GLN A 31 -37.13 -16.61 -1.57
N GLN A 32 -36.00 -15.87 -1.35
CA GLN A 32 -35.25 -15.20 -2.41
C GLN A 32 -36.12 -14.28 -3.32
N SER A 33 -37.17 -13.73 -2.77
CA SER A 33 -38.15 -12.89 -3.48
C SER A 33 -38.03 -11.40 -3.10
N LEU A 34 -36.87 -10.98 -2.58
CA LEU A 34 -36.59 -9.58 -2.33
C LEU A 34 -36.69 -8.78 -3.65
N PRO A 35 -37.20 -7.55 -3.59
CA PRO A 35 -37.26 -6.69 -4.76
C PRO A 35 -35.81 -6.44 -5.24
N ALA A 36 -35.46 -6.93 -6.41
CA ALA A 36 -34.17 -6.74 -7.04
C ALA A 36 -34.26 -5.64 -8.10
N CYS A 37 -33.32 -4.72 -8.09
CA CYS A 37 -33.11 -3.81 -9.19
C CYS A 37 -32.57 -4.60 -10.39
N LYS A 38 -33.39 -4.70 -11.45
CA LYS A 38 -32.99 -5.35 -12.70
C LYS A 38 -32.70 -4.26 -13.74
N PRO A 39 -31.52 -3.70 -13.81
CA PRO A 39 -31.20 -2.67 -14.78
C PRO A 39 -31.27 -3.28 -16.18
N VAL A 40 -32.00 -2.66 -17.02
CA VAL A 40 -32.06 -3.02 -18.44
C VAL A 40 -30.97 -2.25 -19.17
N LEU A 41 -29.98 -2.98 -19.69
CA LEU A 41 -28.88 -2.40 -20.45
C LEU A 41 -29.33 -2.05 -21.87
N THR A 42 -29.91 -0.87 -22.06
CA THR A 42 -30.17 -0.34 -23.39
C THR A 42 -28.85 0.21 -23.99
N PRO A 43 -28.70 0.24 -25.33
CA PRO A 43 -27.49 0.79 -25.99
C PRO A 43 -27.18 2.21 -25.53
N ALA A 44 -28.18 3.07 -25.35
CA ALA A 44 -28.02 4.43 -24.87
C ALA A 44 -27.42 4.47 -23.46
N TRP A 45 -27.85 3.62 -22.53
CA TRP A 45 -27.28 3.51 -21.20
C TRP A 45 -25.81 3.08 -21.22
N VAL A 46 -25.49 2.08 -22.03
CA VAL A 46 -24.12 1.58 -22.17
C VAL A 46 -23.19 2.66 -22.70
N ILE A 47 -23.58 3.34 -23.79
CA ILE A 47 -22.83 4.44 -24.38
C ILE A 47 -22.59 5.56 -23.36
N THR A 48 -23.66 5.97 -22.66
CA THR A 48 -23.60 7.05 -21.65
C THR A 48 -22.67 6.68 -20.50
N ILE A 49 -22.74 5.45 -19.97
CA ILE A 49 -21.89 5.00 -18.86
C ILE A 49 -20.41 5.03 -19.27
N TYR A 50 -20.06 4.44 -20.42
CA TYR A 50 -18.67 4.47 -20.89
C TYR A 50 -18.19 5.90 -21.16
N PHE A 51 -19.03 6.76 -21.71
CA PHE A 51 -18.70 8.17 -21.90
C PHE A 51 -18.43 8.88 -20.57
N LEU A 52 -19.29 8.69 -19.56
CA LEU A 52 -19.12 9.30 -18.23
C LEU A 52 -17.86 8.80 -17.52
N ILE A 53 -17.57 7.49 -17.60
CA ILE A 53 -16.33 6.94 -17.05
C ILE A 53 -15.11 7.64 -17.69
N GLY A 54 -15.11 7.75 -19.00
CA GLY A 54 -14.03 8.42 -19.72
C GLY A 54 -13.91 9.92 -19.39
N ALA A 55 -15.06 10.61 -19.32
CA ALA A 55 -15.12 12.03 -18.98
C ALA A 55 -14.63 12.34 -17.55
N ILE A 56 -14.75 11.40 -16.63
CA ILE A 56 -14.23 11.53 -15.25
C ILE A 56 -12.77 11.09 -15.18
N CYS A 57 -12.44 9.93 -15.74
CA CYS A 57 -11.10 9.34 -15.59
C CYS A 57 -10.01 10.14 -16.28
N ILE A 58 -10.29 10.78 -17.44
CA ILE A 58 -9.27 11.56 -18.16
C ILE A 58 -8.81 12.79 -17.36
N PRO A 59 -9.69 13.69 -16.88
CA PRO A 59 -9.27 14.82 -16.05
C PRO A 59 -8.55 14.38 -14.76
N VAL A 60 -9.08 13.35 -14.06
CA VAL A 60 -8.45 12.81 -12.85
C VAL A 60 -7.05 12.27 -13.18
N GLY A 61 -6.89 11.58 -14.30
CA GLY A 61 -5.60 11.07 -14.76
C GLY A 61 -4.60 12.17 -15.05
N LEU A 62 -5.02 13.24 -15.74
CA LEU A 62 -4.19 14.40 -16.05
C LEU A 62 -3.74 15.14 -14.78
N LEU A 63 -4.66 15.41 -13.85
CA LEU A 63 -4.36 16.04 -12.57
C LEU A 63 -3.41 15.19 -11.71
N SER A 64 -3.63 13.88 -11.68
CA SER A 64 -2.76 12.95 -10.94
C SER A 64 -1.35 12.90 -11.54
N LEU A 65 -1.24 12.94 -12.85
CA LEU A 65 0.05 12.93 -13.55
C LEU A 65 0.82 14.26 -13.35
N ASP A 66 0.12 15.39 -13.40
CA ASP A 66 0.69 16.70 -13.11
C ASP A 66 1.20 16.77 -11.66
N ALA A 67 0.38 16.34 -10.70
CA ALA A 67 0.79 16.25 -9.29
C ALA A 67 2.02 15.34 -9.09
N SER A 68 2.11 14.21 -9.80
CA SER A 68 3.28 13.34 -9.75
C SER A 68 4.53 13.98 -10.36
N ARG A 69 4.40 14.70 -11.47
CA ARG A 69 5.51 15.38 -12.16
C ARG A 69 6.03 16.61 -11.42
N SER A 70 5.21 17.23 -10.58
CA SER A 70 5.64 18.33 -9.71
C SER A 70 6.58 17.88 -8.58
N VAL A 71 6.58 16.58 -8.24
CA VAL A 71 7.46 16.01 -7.23
C VAL A 71 8.89 15.90 -7.77
N VAL A 72 9.83 16.51 -7.06
CA VAL A 72 11.27 16.37 -7.34
C VAL A 72 11.80 15.23 -6.47
N GLU A 73 12.43 14.24 -7.11
CA GLU A 73 13.00 13.08 -6.45
C GLU A 73 14.44 12.86 -6.90
N ILE A 74 15.33 12.64 -5.93
CA ILE A 74 16.73 12.28 -6.13
C ILE A 74 16.92 10.90 -5.51
N THR A 75 17.40 9.94 -6.29
CA THR A 75 17.67 8.58 -5.82
C THR A 75 19.14 8.26 -6.03
N ASP A 76 19.85 7.92 -4.96
CA ASP A 76 21.23 7.49 -4.99
C ASP A 76 21.39 6.06 -4.47
N ARG A 77 22.11 5.23 -5.23
CA ARG A 77 22.43 3.87 -4.84
C ARG A 77 23.83 3.82 -4.23
N TYR A 78 23.94 3.77 -2.92
CA TYR A 78 25.20 3.83 -2.20
C TYR A 78 25.80 2.47 -1.84
N ASP A 79 25.02 1.38 -1.86
CA ASP A 79 25.46 0.05 -1.38
C ASP A 79 26.67 -0.49 -2.13
N THR A 80 26.84 -0.17 -3.41
CA THR A 80 28.00 -0.60 -4.20
C THR A 80 29.14 0.38 -4.18
N ASP A 81 28.82 1.67 -4.12
CA ASP A 81 29.81 2.75 -4.24
C ASP A 81 30.54 3.00 -2.92
N CYS A 82 29.89 2.71 -1.80
CA CYS A 82 30.46 2.80 -0.46
C CYS A 82 31.35 1.60 -0.07
N ILE A 83 31.64 0.69 -1.01
CA ILE A 83 32.55 -0.43 -0.74
C ILE A 83 33.94 -0.08 -1.21
N PRO A 84 34.97 -0.17 -0.33
CA PRO A 84 36.36 0.03 -0.72
C PRO A 84 36.80 -0.94 -1.84
N PRO A 85 37.64 -0.49 -2.78
CA PRO A 85 38.08 -1.29 -3.93
C PRO A 85 38.51 -2.74 -3.63
N PRO A 86 39.25 -3.02 -2.55
CA PRO A 86 39.68 -4.37 -2.22
C PRO A 86 38.56 -5.35 -1.92
N PHE A 87 37.40 -4.84 -1.49
CA PHE A 87 36.23 -5.65 -1.06
C PHE A 87 35.12 -5.73 -2.09
N LYS A 88 35.25 -5.13 -3.28
CA LYS A 88 34.24 -5.16 -4.32
C LYS A 88 33.88 -6.57 -4.79
N SER A 89 34.87 -7.49 -4.75
CA SER A 89 34.65 -8.92 -5.07
C SER A 89 34.00 -9.71 -3.93
N ASN A 90 34.22 -9.29 -2.67
CA ASN A 90 33.67 -9.97 -1.49
C ASN A 90 33.01 -8.98 -0.53
N LYS A 91 31.84 -8.52 -0.91
CA LYS A 91 31.04 -7.52 -0.16
C LYS A 91 30.59 -8.04 1.21
N VAL A 92 30.40 -9.35 1.33
CA VAL A 92 30.01 -9.98 2.60
C VAL A 92 31.16 -9.95 3.60
N ALA A 93 32.41 -10.13 3.18
CA ALA A 93 33.57 -9.96 4.05
C ALA A 93 33.70 -8.51 4.54
N TYR A 94 33.50 -7.53 3.65
CA TYR A 94 33.50 -6.12 4.03
C TYR A 94 32.50 -5.81 5.15
N ILE A 95 31.24 -6.24 5.00
CA ILE A 95 30.21 -5.89 5.98
C ILE A 95 30.42 -6.61 7.32
N LYS A 96 31.06 -7.79 7.30
CA LYS A 96 31.32 -8.61 8.48
C LYS A 96 32.50 -8.11 9.31
N ASP A 97 33.44 -7.42 8.70
CA ASP A 97 34.63 -6.96 9.37
C ASP A 97 34.38 -5.63 10.09
N SER A 98 34.31 -5.65 11.41
CA SER A 98 34.07 -4.47 12.23
C SER A 98 35.29 -3.51 12.28
N SER A 99 36.48 -3.95 11.87
CA SER A 99 37.70 -3.11 11.85
C SER A 99 37.69 -2.10 10.71
N ILE A 100 36.87 -2.34 9.66
CA ILE A 100 36.81 -1.48 8.49
C ILE A 100 35.76 -0.39 8.69
N SER A 101 36.14 0.87 8.46
CA SER A 101 35.20 1.99 8.48
C SER A 101 34.10 1.78 7.45
N LYS A 102 32.84 1.99 7.88
CA LYS A 102 31.63 1.89 7.05
C LYS A 102 31.17 3.25 6.52
N ASN A 103 31.92 4.32 6.85
CA ASN A 103 31.55 5.67 6.44
C ASN A 103 31.94 5.95 4.99
N CYS A 104 31.06 6.63 4.29
CA CYS A 104 31.19 6.95 2.88
C CYS A 104 30.44 8.25 2.59
N SER A 105 31.09 9.19 1.89
CA SER A 105 30.46 10.44 1.49
C SER A 105 29.90 10.33 0.07
N ARG A 106 28.66 10.77 -0.12
CA ARG A 106 27.95 10.83 -1.41
C ARG A 106 27.63 12.28 -1.74
N PHE A 107 27.69 12.63 -3.01
CA PHE A 107 27.40 13.97 -3.51
C PHE A 107 26.14 13.92 -4.37
N LEU A 108 25.08 14.56 -3.90
CA LEU A 108 23.78 14.59 -4.59
C LEU A 108 23.56 15.97 -5.18
N LYS A 109 23.47 16.04 -6.50
CA LYS A 109 23.13 17.29 -7.19
C LYS A 109 21.60 17.44 -7.23
N VAL A 110 21.11 18.58 -6.81
CA VAL A 110 19.68 18.93 -6.81
C VAL A 110 19.28 19.37 -8.23
N PRO A 111 18.38 18.64 -8.92
CA PRO A 111 18.06 18.94 -10.33
C PRO A 111 17.11 20.12 -10.50
N LYS A 112 16.27 20.40 -9.50
CA LYS A 112 15.28 21.48 -9.47
C LYS A 112 15.07 21.91 -8.04
N HIS A 113 14.60 23.13 -7.83
CA HIS A 113 14.26 23.63 -6.51
C HIS A 113 13.33 22.64 -5.76
N MET A 114 13.72 22.26 -4.56
CA MET A 114 12.99 21.36 -3.67
C MET A 114 12.51 22.14 -2.45
N LYS A 115 11.19 22.34 -2.38
CA LYS A 115 10.55 23.05 -1.28
C LYS A 115 10.44 22.14 -0.05
N ALA A 116 10.73 22.67 1.12
CA ALA A 116 10.54 21.99 2.40
C ALA A 116 9.05 21.68 2.67
N PRO A 117 8.74 20.58 3.39
CA PRO A 117 9.65 19.59 3.91
C PRO A 117 10.14 18.60 2.83
N ILE A 118 11.45 18.29 2.85
CA ILE A 118 12.05 17.32 1.95
C ILE A 118 12.17 16.00 2.72
N TYR A 119 11.48 14.98 2.26
CA TYR A 119 11.44 13.68 2.91
C TYR A 119 12.64 12.83 2.51
N ILE A 120 13.26 12.20 3.50
CA ILE A 120 14.39 11.29 3.34
C ILE A 120 13.86 9.88 3.54
N TYR A 121 14.06 9.03 2.53
CA TYR A 121 13.72 7.61 2.63
C TYR A 121 14.95 6.75 2.39
N TYR A 122 15.05 5.67 3.12
CA TYR A 122 15.88 4.55 2.67
C TYR A 122 15.01 3.57 1.88
N GLN A 123 15.53 3.10 0.76
CA GLN A 123 14.89 2.11 -0.08
C GLN A 123 15.71 0.82 -0.06
N LEU A 124 15.01 -0.29 0.16
CA LEU A 124 15.57 -1.63 0.08
C LEU A 124 14.93 -2.37 -1.09
N ASP A 125 15.75 -2.95 -1.95
CA ASP A 125 15.31 -3.81 -3.04
C ASP A 125 15.76 -5.24 -2.79
N ASN A 126 14.98 -6.22 -3.22
CA ASN A 126 15.18 -7.64 -2.97
C ASN A 126 15.18 -8.01 -1.47
N TYR A 127 14.33 -7.34 -0.68
CA TYR A 127 14.15 -7.62 0.74
C TYR A 127 12.69 -8.03 1.01
N TYR A 128 12.47 -9.28 1.41
CA TYR A 128 11.15 -9.88 1.50
C TYR A 128 10.55 -9.77 2.91
N GLN A 129 10.15 -8.56 3.33
CA GLN A 129 9.41 -8.37 4.58
C GLN A 129 8.03 -9.06 4.56
N ASN A 130 7.49 -9.35 3.37
CA ASN A 130 6.20 -10.03 3.18
C ASN A 130 6.26 -11.55 3.32
N HIS A 131 7.45 -12.13 3.52
CA HIS A 131 7.57 -13.57 3.72
C HIS A 131 6.80 -14.00 4.98
N ARG A 132 5.92 -15.02 4.87
CA ARG A 132 5.00 -15.44 5.93
C ARG A 132 5.68 -15.67 7.29
N ARG A 133 6.85 -16.32 7.31
CA ARG A 133 7.61 -16.59 8.55
C ARG A 133 8.11 -15.28 9.18
N TYR A 134 8.58 -14.35 8.36
CA TYR A 134 9.06 -13.05 8.83
C TYR A 134 7.93 -12.20 9.42
N VAL A 135 6.81 -12.04 8.70
CA VAL A 135 5.65 -11.25 9.16
C VAL A 135 5.06 -11.77 10.46
N LYS A 136 5.05 -13.09 10.65
CA LYS A 136 4.51 -13.72 11.87
C LYS A 136 5.45 -13.63 13.07
N SER A 137 6.75 -13.38 12.85
CA SER A 137 7.76 -13.38 13.91
C SER A 137 7.79 -12.05 14.65
N ARG A 138 6.79 -11.86 15.51
CA ARG A 138 6.64 -10.72 16.43
C ARG A 138 5.61 -11.06 17.52
N SER A 139 5.62 -10.33 18.61
CA SER A 139 4.61 -10.43 19.66
C SER A 139 3.92 -9.09 19.91
N ASP A 140 2.72 -8.92 19.36
CA ASP A 140 1.94 -7.69 19.55
C ASP A 140 1.55 -7.47 21.03
N LYS A 141 1.40 -8.56 21.79
CA LYS A 141 1.15 -8.51 23.24
C LYS A 141 2.33 -7.92 24.01
N GLN A 142 3.55 -8.32 23.63
CA GLN A 142 4.78 -7.82 24.26
C GLN A 142 5.02 -6.35 23.86
N LEU A 143 4.79 -5.99 22.60
CA LEU A 143 4.98 -4.62 22.11
C LEU A 143 4.08 -3.61 22.84
N LEU A 144 2.85 -4.01 23.20
CA LEU A 144 1.87 -3.11 23.81
C LEU A 144 1.90 -3.13 25.36
N HIS A 145 2.22 -4.28 25.98
CA HIS A 145 2.09 -4.46 27.42
C HIS A 145 3.39 -4.93 28.07
N GLY A 146 4.03 -4.07 28.86
CA GLY A 146 5.30 -4.36 29.52
C GLY A 146 5.27 -5.57 30.46
N LEU A 147 4.13 -5.88 31.08
CA LEU A 147 3.94 -7.08 31.91
C LEU A 147 3.90 -8.39 31.10
N LYS A 148 3.83 -8.30 29.77
CA LYS A 148 3.78 -9.45 28.85
C LYS A 148 5.15 -9.77 28.23
N TYR A 149 6.25 -9.35 28.84
CA TYR A 149 7.60 -9.56 28.28
C TYR A 149 7.93 -11.03 27.96
N ASN A 150 7.37 -12.00 28.70
CA ASN A 150 7.50 -13.44 28.45
C ASN A 150 6.63 -13.98 27.29
N SER A 151 5.82 -13.15 26.63
CA SER A 151 4.98 -13.59 25.53
C SER A 151 5.77 -13.68 24.23
N THR A 152 6.71 -14.63 24.12
CA THR A 152 7.67 -14.77 23.02
C THR A 152 7.36 -15.88 22.03
N SER A 153 6.35 -16.74 22.30
CA SER A 153 6.07 -17.95 21.51
C SER A 153 5.87 -17.74 20.00
N SER A 154 5.42 -16.54 19.60
CA SER A 154 5.27 -16.18 18.18
C SER A 154 6.53 -15.62 17.54
N CYS A 155 7.60 -15.38 18.33
CA CYS A 155 8.79 -14.68 17.89
C CYS A 155 9.87 -15.55 17.23
N LYS A 156 9.66 -16.87 17.14
CA LYS A 156 10.66 -17.80 16.60
C LYS A 156 11.25 -17.32 15.27
N PRO A 157 12.60 -17.43 15.12
CA PRO A 157 13.60 -18.01 16.04
C PRO A 157 14.17 -17.03 17.08
N GLU A 158 13.86 -15.71 16.99
CA GLU A 158 14.45 -14.65 17.81
C GLU A 158 13.57 -14.37 19.04
N GLU A 159 13.43 -15.36 19.92
CA GLU A 159 12.60 -15.26 21.13
C GLU A 159 13.45 -15.06 22.39
N TYR A 160 14.65 -15.67 22.46
CA TYR A 160 15.56 -15.61 23.61
C TYR A 160 16.99 -15.35 23.17
N ASN A 161 17.73 -14.61 23.99
CA ASN A 161 19.16 -14.43 23.87
C ASN A 161 19.79 -14.76 25.24
N ASN A 162 20.77 -15.67 25.25
CA ASN A 162 21.40 -16.16 26.49
C ASN A 162 20.38 -16.64 27.56
N GLY A 163 19.29 -17.29 27.15
CA GLY A 163 18.27 -17.82 28.05
C GLY A 163 17.28 -16.80 28.60
N LEU A 164 17.43 -15.51 28.27
CA LEU A 164 16.52 -14.44 28.67
C LEU A 164 15.67 -14.00 27.48
N PRO A 165 14.39 -13.61 27.71
CA PRO A 165 13.52 -13.14 26.63
C PRO A 165 14.04 -11.84 26.03
N ILE A 166 13.85 -11.69 24.72
CA ILE A 166 14.18 -10.49 23.97
C ILE A 166 12.96 -9.56 23.95
N VAL A 167 13.13 -8.27 24.18
CA VAL A 167 12.10 -7.25 24.04
C VAL A 167 12.63 -6.09 23.20
N PRO A 168 12.02 -5.80 22.06
CA PRO A 168 10.98 -6.54 21.34
C PRO A 168 11.52 -7.78 20.64
N CYS A 169 10.80 -8.91 20.72
CA CYS A 169 11.24 -10.16 20.13
C CYS A 169 10.78 -10.33 18.67
N GLY A 170 11.47 -11.20 17.96
CA GLY A 170 11.14 -11.66 16.62
C GLY A 170 12.00 -11.09 15.51
N LEU A 171 11.95 -11.75 14.34
CA LEU A 171 12.77 -11.43 13.18
C LEU A 171 12.59 -9.99 12.69
N ILE A 172 11.37 -9.43 12.79
CA ILE A 172 11.10 -8.09 12.32
C ILE A 172 11.91 -7.08 13.14
N ALA A 173 11.79 -7.13 14.48
CA ALA A 173 12.52 -6.23 15.34
C ALA A 173 14.02 -6.47 15.27
N TRP A 174 14.44 -7.74 15.28
CA TRP A 174 15.85 -8.13 15.27
C TRP A 174 16.59 -7.63 14.02
N SER A 175 15.93 -7.54 12.88
CA SER A 175 16.48 -7.03 11.63
C SER A 175 16.30 -5.52 11.43
N LEU A 176 16.20 -4.75 12.51
CA LEU A 176 16.07 -3.28 12.45
C LEU A 176 17.15 -2.65 11.58
N PHE A 177 16.77 -1.78 10.66
CA PHE A 177 17.68 -1.06 9.78
C PHE A 177 18.60 -0.14 10.59
N ASN A 178 19.92 -0.15 10.29
CA ASN A 178 20.93 0.54 11.07
C ASN A 178 21.93 1.38 10.26
N ASP A 179 21.68 1.64 8.99
CA ASP A 179 22.45 2.68 8.28
C ASP A 179 22.02 4.06 8.80
N THR A 180 22.98 4.96 8.92
CA THR A 180 22.72 6.34 9.34
C THR A 180 23.17 7.33 8.28
N TYR A 181 22.51 8.46 8.23
CA TYR A 181 22.79 9.52 7.25
C TYR A 181 22.91 10.87 7.93
N SER A 182 23.93 11.63 7.59
CA SER A 182 24.05 13.06 7.90
C SER A 182 24.16 13.86 6.61
N PHE A 183 23.60 15.04 6.62
CA PHE A 183 23.46 15.88 5.42
C PHE A 183 24.12 17.24 5.64
N SER A 184 24.81 17.74 4.61
CA SER A 184 25.39 19.08 4.62
C SER A 184 25.30 19.72 3.24
N ARG A 185 25.23 21.06 3.24
CA ARG A 185 25.29 21.89 2.04
C ARG A 185 26.50 22.81 2.18
N GLY A 186 27.56 22.56 1.39
CA GLY A 186 28.85 23.21 1.60
C GLY A 186 29.39 22.92 2.99
N THR A 187 29.60 23.94 3.80
CA THR A 187 30.08 23.83 5.21
C THR A 187 28.93 23.79 6.23
N ALA A 188 27.70 24.04 5.81
CA ALA A 188 26.54 24.08 6.71
C ALA A 188 25.89 22.71 6.84
N ALA A 189 25.73 22.22 8.09
CA ALA A 189 25.00 20.99 8.35
C ALA A 189 23.49 21.21 8.18
N LEU A 190 22.82 20.37 7.41
CA LEU A 190 21.37 20.36 7.26
C LEU A 190 20.75 19.54 8.39
N LYS A 191 19.87 20.16 9.15
CA LYS A 191 19.21 19.49 10.29
C LYS A 191 18.14 18.53 9.79
N VAL A 192 18.28 17.24 10.12
CA VAL A 192 17.27 16.23 9.86
C VAL A 192 16.34 16.11 11.06
N ASN A 193 15.08 16.39 10.83
CA ASN A 193 14.03 16.15 11.83
C ASN A 193 13.58 14.68 11.72
N ARG A 194 13.76 13.93 12.82
CA ARG A 194 13.41 12.50 12.94
C ARG A 194 12.22 12.26 13.86
N LYS A 195 11.50 13.31 14.23
CA LYS A 195 10.27 13.21 15.01
C LYS A 195 9.06 13.15 14.09
N ASP A 196 8.03 12.46 14.55
CA ASP A 196 6.77 12.26 13.83
C ASP A 196 6.95 11.61 12.45
N ILE A 197 7.91 10.70 12.33
CA ILE A 197 8.13 9.88 11.13
C ILE A 197 7.26 8.63 11.11
N SER A 198 6.83 8.16 12.28
CA SER A 198 5.94 7.01 12.44
C SER A 198 4.46 7.42 12.46
N TRP A 199 3.58 6.49 12.11
CA TRP A 199 2.15 6.75 12.17
C TRP A 199 1.69 6.92 13.62
N LYS A 200 0.97 7.99 13.91
CA LYS A 200 0.42 8.26 15.24
C LYS A 200 -0.41 7.09 15.78
N SER A 201 -1.24 6.48 14.92
CA SER A 201 -2.04 5.31 15.30
C SER A 201 -1.19 4.12 15.74
N ASP A 202 -0.01 3.91 15.14
CA ASP A 202 0.88 2.83 15.53
C ASP A 202 1.54 3.14 16.88
N ARG A 203 2.05 4.37 17.08
CA ARG A 203 2.61 4.82 18.36
C ARG A 203 1.63 4.68 19.52
N ASP A 204 0.39 5.13 19.32
CA ASP A 204 -0.59 5.21 20.39
C ASP A 204 -1.24 3.84 20.71
N HIS A 205 -1.35 2.93 19.73
CA HIS A 205 -2.16 1.72 19.90
C HIS A 205 -1.40 0.38 19.74
N LYS A 206 -0.14 0.40 19.26
CA LYS A 206 0.62 -0.84 19.05
C LYS A 206 1.90 -0.92 19.86
N PHE A 207 2.41 0.21 20.35
CA PHE A 207 3.65 0.28 21.11
C PHE A 207 3.42 0.92 22.46
N GLY A 208 3.80 0.20 23.53
CA GLY A 208 3.52 0.63 24.89
C GLY A 208 4.46 1.75 25.35
N LYS A 209 3.88 2.76 26.03
CA LYS A 209 4.62 3.87 26.65
C LYS A 209 5.43 3.46 27.87
N GLN A 210 5.21 2.25 28.38
CA GLN A 210 5.92 1.66 29.54
C GLN A 210 6.61 0.35 29.16
N VAL A 211 6.87 0.13 27.87
CA VAL A 211 7.59 -1.04 27.38
C VAL A 211 8.95 -0.59 26.91
N TYR A 212 9.99 -1.08 27.58
CA TYR A 212 11.37 -0.74 27.30
C TYR A 212 12.10 -1.90 26.63
N PRO A 213 13.08 -1.66 25.78
CA PRO A 213 13.94 -2.70 25.24
C PRO A 213 14.64 -3.48 26.36
N PHE A 214 14.64 -4.79 26.26
CA PHE A 214 15.34 -5.66 27.20
C PHE A 214 16.04 -6.78 26.45
N ASN A 215 17.28 -7.06 26.79
CA ASN A 215 18.10 -8.11 26.18
C ASN A 215 18.15 -8.06 24.65
N PHE A 216 17.94 -6.86 24.09
CA PHE A 216 18.00 -6.62 22.66
C PHE A 216 19.46 -6.52 22.19
N GLN A 217 19.71 -6.72 20.90
CA GLN A 217 21.06 -6.62 20.34
C GLN A 217 21.65 -5.22 20.54
N ASN A 218 22.98 -5.17 20.70
CA ASN A 218 23.72 -3.92 20.89
C ASN A 218 24.15 -3.24 19.58
N GLY A 219 23.70 -3.72 18.42
CA GLY A 219 24.06 -3.21 17.11
C GLY A 219 25.41 -3.70 16.56
N SER A 220 26.14 -4.52 17.32
CA SER A 220 27.41 -5.12 16.86
C SER A 220 27.19 -6.35 15.96
N LEU A 221 25.96 -6.90 15.93
CA LEU A 221 25.61 -8.03 15.09
C LEU A 221 25.25 -7.57 13.68
N ILE A 222 25.67 -8.38 12.72
CA ILE A 222 25.38 -8.14 11.31
C ILE A 222 23.90 -8.35 11.06
N GLY A 223 23.21 -7.29 10.61
CA GLY A 223 21.83 -7.37 10.17
C GLY A 223 20.81 -6.78 11.12
N GLY A 224 21.20 -5.95 12.08
CA GLY A 224 20.25 -5.26 12.92
C GLY A 224 20.80 -4.10 13.73
N GLY A 225 19.97 -3.07 13.93
CA GLY A 225 20.28 -1.92 14.79
C GLY A 225 20.06 -2.21 16.26
N SER A 226 20.64 -1.35 17.13
CA SER A 226 20.35 -1.30 18.56
C SER A 226 19.15 -0.44 18.87
N LEU A 227 18.60 -0.62 20.06
CA LEU A 227 17.55 0.24 20.64
C LEU A 227 18.07 0.87 21.91
N ASP A 228 17.59 2.07 22.23
CA ASP A 228 17.94 2.70 23.51
C ASP A 228 17.11 2.06 24.64
N PRO A 229 17.74 1.41 25.62
CA PRO A 229 17.04 0.74 26.72
C PRO A 229 16.32 1.72 27.66
N ASN A 230 16.65 3.02 27.62
CA ASN A 230 16.03 4.04 28.46
C ASN A 230 14.85 4.74 27.82
N VAL A 231 14.56 4.45 26.53
CA VAL A 231 13.48 5.05 25.77
C VAL A 231 12.39 4.01 25.54
N PRO A 232 11.12 4.29 25.84
CA PRO A 232 10.04 3.34 25.60
C PRO A 232 9.84 3.07 24.11
N LEU A 233 9.29 1.91 23.78
CA LEU A 233 9.08 1.50 22.38
C LEU A 233 8.18 2.46 21.60
N SER A 234 7.24 3.14 22.26
CA SER A 234 6.37 4.16 21.65
C SER A 234 7.13 5.36 21.10
N ASP A 235 8.31 5.65 21.64
CA ASP A 235 9.10 6.83 21.28
C ASP A 235 10.29 6.47 20.36
N GLN A 236 10.52 5.18 20.12
CA GLN A 236 11.52 4.69 19.17
C GLN A 236 10.94 4.59 17.76
N GLU A 237 10.76 5.73 17.13
CA GLU A 237 10.03 5.85 15.87
C GLU A 237 10.65 5.07 14.73
N ASP A 238 11.97 4.90 14.68
CA ASP A 238 12.64 4.08 13.67
C ASP A 238 12.21 2.61 13.74
N LEU A 239 12.07 2.09 14.97
CA LEU A 239 11.56 0.75 15.18
C LEU A 239 10.10 0.65 14.69
N ILE A 240 9.27 1.63 15.03
CA ILE A 240 7.85 1.64 14.64
C ILE A 240 7.71 1.66 13.11
N VAL A 241 8.48 2.52 12.44
CA VAL A 241 8.54 2.60 10.97
C VAL A 241 9.00 1.25 10.37
N TRP A 242 10.03 0.62 10.98
CA TRP A 242 10.55 -0.65 10.52
C TRP A 242 9.55 -1.81 10.72
N MET A 243 8.90 -1.87 11.88
CA MET A 243 7.94 -2.93 12.25
C MET A 243 6.70 -2.99 11.36
N ARG A 244 6.37 -1.93 10.63
CA ARG A 244 5.34 -1.94 9.61
C ARG A 244 5.88 -2.63 8.35
N THR A 245 5.65 -3.92 8.23
CA THR A 245 6.17 -4.74 7.13
C THR A 245 5.67 -4.28 5.76
N ALA A 246 6.58 -4.25 4.79
CA ALA A 246 6.24 -3.92 3.41
C ALA A 246 5.61 -5.11 2.68
N ALA A 247 4.67 -4.84 1.79
CA ALA A 247 3.98 -5.86 0.99
C ALA A 247 4.80 -6.36 -0.21
N LEU A 248 5.73 -5.55 -0.70
CA LEU A 248 6.54 -5.83 -1.88
C LEU A 248 8.03 -5.93 -1.50
N PRO A 249 8.84 -6.67 -2.27
CA PRO A 249 10.27 -6.85 -2.01
C PRO A 249 11.13 -5.61 -2.31
N SER A 250 10.57 -4.61 -2.97
CA SER A 250 11.14 -3.28 -3.12
C SER A 250 10.26 -2.28 -2.39
N PHE A 251 10.81 -1.60 -1.41
CA PHE A 251 10.05 -0.68 -0.57
C PHE A 251 10.90 0.47 -0.03
N ARG A 252 10.22 1.54 0.35
CA ARG A 252 10.80 2.72 0.99
C ARG A 252 10.27 2.85 2.42
N LYS A 253 11.13 3.31 3.31
CA LYS A 253 10.79 3.67 4.69
C LYS A 253 11.26 5.08 4.97
N LEU A 254 10.45 5.85 5.68
CA LEU A 254 10.78 7.20 6.05
C LEU A 254 11.90 7.19 7.11
N TYR A 255 12.97 7.94 6.86
CA TYR A 255 14.08 8.12 7.78
C TYR A 255 13.97 9.44 8.54
N GLY A 256 13.52 10.50 7.88
CA GLY A 256 13.41 11.82 8.44
C GLY A 256 12.99 12.83 7.38
N ARG A 257 13.06 14.11 7.74
CA ARG A 257 12.79 15.21 6.81
C ARG A 257 13.74 16.37 7.05
N ILE A 258 14.13 17.04 5.98
CA ILE A 258 14.85 18.32 6.00
C ILE A 258 13.80 19.41 5.91
N GLU A 259 13.85 20.39 6.82
CA GLU A 259 12.89 21.47 6.92
C GLU A 259 13.39 22.79 6.30
N GLU A 260 14.39 22.67 5.43
CA GLU A 260 14.98 23.76 4.68
C GLU A 260 14.84 23.50 3.18
N ASP A 261 14.66 24.57 2.40
CA ASP A 261 14.60 24.47 0.95
C ASP A 261 15.99 24.17 0.36
N LEU A 262 16.02 23.42 -0.73
CA LEU A 262 17.23 23.18 -1.51
C LEU A 262 17.04 23.79 -2.91
N ASP A 263 17.99 24.61 -3.32
CA ASP A 263 17.94 25.25 -4.61
C ASP A 263 18.43 24.35 -5.73
N ALA A 264 18.02 24.67 -6.97
CA ALA A 264 18.55 23.98 -8.14
C ALA A 264 20.08 24.15 -8.20
N ASP A 265 20.75 23.09 -8.63
CA ASP A 265 22.21 22.98 -8.71
C ASP A 265 22.96 22.93 -7.37
N ASP A 266 22.27 23.03 -6.23
CA ASP A 266 22.88 22.73 -4.92
C ASP A 266 23.50 21.33 -4.92
N VAL A 267 24.65 21.21 -4.26
CA VAL A 267 25.29 19.90 -4.00
C VAL A 267 25.13 19.57 -2.52
N VAL A 268 24.28 18.58 -2.25
CA VAL A 268 24.10 18.03 -0.91
C VAL A 268 25.10 16.91 -0.70
N VAL A 269 25.95 17.07 0.30
CA VAL A 269 26.88 16.01 0.74
C VAL A 269 26.17 15.16 1.77
N VAL A 270 26.16 13.86 1.55
CA VAL A 270 25.57 12.88 2.47
C VAL A 270 26.65 11.95 2.97
N ASP A 271 26.93 12.00 4.26
CA ASP A 271 27.79 11.02 4.91
C ASP A 271 26.93 9.84 5.37
N VAL A 272 27.22 8.69 4.80
CA VAL A 272 26.48 7.44 5.00
C VAL A 272 27.33 6.49 5.84
N SER A 273 26.78 5.99 6.95
CA SER A 273 27.33 4.82 7.64
C SER A 273 26.66 3.56 7.12
N ASN A 274 27.36 2.83 6.27
CA ASN A 274 26.85 1.67 5.53
C ASN A 274 26.98 0.38 6.38
N ASN A 275 26.13 0.21 7.39
CA ASN A 275 26.18 -0.89 8.37
C ASN A 275 25.25 -2.05 8.04
N TYR A 276 24.10 -1.77 7.40
CA TYR A 276 23.07 -2.77 7.18
C TYR A 276 23.47 -3.80 6.11
N ASN A 277 23.45 -5.08 6.49
CA ASN A 277 23.85 -6.16 5.59
C ASN A 277 22.72 -6.56 4.64
N THR A 278 22.81 -6.13 3.40
CA THR A 278 21.97 -6.63 2.29
C THR A 278 22.74 -7.52 1.32
N TYR A 279 24.05 -7.59 1.46
CA TYR A 279 24.92 -8.30 0.52
C TYR A 279 24.77 -9.81 0.58
N SER A 280 24.45 -10.36 1.77
CA SER A 280 24.27 -11.81 1.97
C SER A 280 23.14 -12.42 1.14
N PHE A 281 22.17 -11.63 0.73
CA PHE A 281 21.01 -12.08 -0.06
C PHE A 281 20.81 -11.30 -1.36
N GLY A 282 21.85 -10.55 -1.80
CA GLY A 282 21.81 -9.79 -3.05
C GLY A 282 20.86 -8.59 -3.03
N GLY A 283 20.50 -8.07 -1.85
CA GLY A 283 19.69 -6.88 -1.70
C GLY A 283 20.43 -5.61 -2.10
N LYS A 284 19.69 -4.55 -2.43
CA LYS A 284 20.24 -3.24 -2.80
C LYS A 284 19.75 -2.19 -1.83
N LYS A 285 20.58 -1.18 -1.58
CA LYS A 285 20.26 -0.04 -0.72
C LYS A 285 20.34 1.25 -1.51
N LYS A 286 19.32 2.09 -1.37
CA LYS A 286 19.28 3.41 -1.98
C LYS A 286 18.83 4.44 -0.96
N LEU A 287 19.36 5.64 -1.09
CA LEU A 287 18.88 6.83 -0.41
C LEU A 287 17.98 7.61 -1.37
N VAL A 288 16.85 8.09 -0.89
CA VAL A 288 15.91 8.87 -1.69
C VAL A 288 15.57 10.16 -0.96
N LEU A 289 15.80 11.29 -1.62
CA LEU A 289 15.31 12.59 -1.21
C LEU A 289 14.12 12.94 -2.11
N SER A 290 12.97 13.27 -1.53
CA SER A 290 11.76 13.54 -2.29
C SER A 290 10.96 14.66 -1.67
N THR A 291 10.45 15.57 -2.50
CA THR A 291 9.34 16.44 -2.12
C THR A 291 8.03 15.68 -2.15
N SER A 292 6.94 16.28 -1.73
CA SER A 292 5.61 15.70 -1.87
C SER A 292 4.63 16.71 -2.48
N SER A 293 3.69 16.19 -3.28
CA SER A 293 2.54 16.97 -3.76
C SER A 293 1.33 16.71 -2.87
N TRP A 294 0.19 17.35 -3.19
CA TRP A 294 -1.09 17.09 -2.51
C TRP A 294 -1.55 15.61 -2.63
N LEU A 295 -1.11 14.89 -3.68
CA LEU A 295 -1.38 13.47 -3.89
C LEU A 295 -0.38 12.56 -3.16
N GLY A 296 0.76 13.11 -2.71
CA GLY A 296 1.85 12.37 -2.07
C GLY A 296 3.16 12.42 -2.87
N GLY A 297 3.95 11.35 -2.78
CA GLY A 297 5.21 11.22 -3.52
C GLY A 297 5.02 10.93 -5.02
N LYS A 298 6.11 10.78 -5.74
CA LYS A 298 6.12 10.53 -7.18
C LYS A 298 5.49 9.18 -7.51
N ASN A 299 4.40 9.19 -8.28
CA ASN A 299 3.69 7.99 -8.74
C ASN A 299 2.99 8.24 -10.08
N ASP A 300 3.71 8.08 -11.16
CA ASP A 300 3.18 8.28 -12.52
C ASP A 300 2.19 7.18 -12.93
N PHE A 301 2.28 5.98 -12.29
CA PHE A 301 1.43 4.84 -12.64
C PHE A 301 -0.05 5.15 -12.45
N LEU A 302 -0.41 5.84 -11.37
CA LEU A 302 -1.80 6.16 -11.05
C LEU A 302 -2.44 7.02 -12.16
N GLY A 303 -1.76 8.09 -12.56
CA GLY A 303 -2.22 8.97 -13.63
C GLY A 303 -2.33 8.26 -14.97
N MET A 304 -1.33 7.44 -15.30
CA MET A 304 -1.34 6.66 -16.56
C MET A 304 -2.45 5.60 -16.56
N ALA A 305 -2.73 4.96 -15.42
CA ALA A 305 -3.82 4.00 -15.29
C ALA A 305 -5.20 4.66 -15.54
N TYR A 306 -5.45 5.82 -14.92
CA TYR A 306 -6.69 6.57 -15.17
C TYR A 306 -6.81 7.02 -16.63
N LEU A 307 -5.73 7.50 -17.26
CA LEU A 307 -5.73 7.90 -18.65
C LEU A 307 -6.00 6.72 -19.58
N SER A 308 -5.42 5.56 -19.35
CA SER A 308 -5.64 4.38 -20.19
C SER A 308 -7.09 3.86 -20.07
N VAL A 309 -7.64 3.79 -18.85
CA VAL A 309 -9.04 3.41 -18.63
C VAL A 309 -9.99 4.45 -19.25
N GLY A 310 -9.73 5.72 -19.03
CA GLY A 310 -10.53 6.81 -19.59
C GLY A 310 -10.55 6.81 -21.12
N SER A 311 -9.37 6.71 -21.75
CA SER A 311 -9.24 6.68 -23.21
C SER A 311 -9.92 5.47 -23.84
N SER A 312 -9.74 4.27 -23.26
CA SER A 312 -10.39 3.05 -23.73
C SER A 312 -11.93 3.12 -23.56
N SER A 313 -12.40 3.73 -22.49
CA SER A 313 -13.85 3.92 -22.27
C SER A 313 -14.46 4.89 -23.30
N ILE A 314 -13.81 6.01 -23.60
CA ILE A 314 -14.27 6.91 -24.66
C ILE A 314 -14.27 6.21 -26.01
N LEU A 315 -13.21 5.46 -26.34
CA LEU A 315 -13.12 4.71 -27.59
C LEU A 315 -14.28 3.71 -27.73
N LEU A 316 -14.57 2.94 -26.66
CA LEU A 316 -15.69 1.99 -26.66
C LEU A 316 -17.03 2.71 -26.79
N SER A 317 -17.22 3.83 -26.10
CA SER A 317 -18.44 4.65 -26.23
C SER A 317 -18.66 5.10 -27.67
N LEU A 318 -17.60 5.58 -28.35
CA LEU A 318 -17.65 5.99 -29.75
C LEU A 318 -17.96 4.82 -30.70
N ILE A 319 -17.34 3.66 -30.48
CA ILE A 319 -17.61 2.45 -31.28
C ILE A 319 -19.08 2.05 -31.12
N PHE A 320 -19.59 1.98 -29.88
CA PHE A 320 -20.99 1.62 -29.66
C PHE A 320 -21.95 2.66 -30.23
N LEU A 321 -21.63 3.95 -30.18
CA LEU A 321 -22.42 5.01 -30.79
C LEU A 321 -22.48 4.83 -32.31
N LEU A 322 -21.35 4.62 -32.98
CA LEU A 322 -21.28 4.40 -34.41
C LEU A 322 -22.07 3.16 -34.84
N LEU A 323 -21.94 2.05 -34.09
CA LEU A 323 -22.70 0.83 -34.36
C LEU A 323 -24.23 1.05 -34.15
N HIS A 324 -24.63 1.79 -33.14
CA HIS A 324 -26.02 2.09 -32.84
C HIS A 324 -26.64 3.00 -33.92
N VAL A 325 -25.88 4.00 -34.40
CA VAL A 325 -26.34 4.89 -35.47
C VAL A 325 -26.45 4.15 -36.82
N LYS A 326 -25.43 3.30 -37.14
CA LYS A 326 -25.39 2.57 -38.40
C LYS A 326 -26.46 1.45 -38.47
N ASN A 327 -26.65 0.73 -37.38
CA ASN A 327 -27.57 -0.40 -37.25
C ASN A 327 -28.43 -0.27 -36.00
N PRO A 328 -29.44 0.64 -35.99
CA PRO A 328 -30.31 0.79 -34.84
C PRO A 328 -31.14 -0.50 -34.64
N ARG A 329 -31.00 -1.10 -33.44
CA ARG A 329 -31.78 -2.29 -33.07
C ARG A 329 -32.89 -1.86 -32.15
N PRO A 330 -34.16 -2.23 -32.41
CA PRO A 330 -35.25 -1.99 -31.49
C PRO A 330 -35.02 -2.80 -30.20
N TYR A 331 -35.38 -2.20 -29.07
CA TYR A 331 -35.25 -2.85 -27.77
C TYR A 331 -36.25 -4.04 -27.69
N GLY A 332 -35.78 -5.20 -27.28
CA GLY A 332 -36.57 -6.42 -27.14
C GLY A 332 -36.81 -7.19 -28.43
N ASP A 333 -36.05 -6.91 -29.50
CA ASP A 333 -36.12 -7.70 -30.75
C ASP A 333 -35.61 -9.14 -30.51
N THR A 334 -36.56 -10.09 -30.50
CA THR A 334 -36.30 -11.51 -30.27
C THR A 334 -35.59 -12.21 -31.43
N ASN A 335 -35.54 -11.61 -32.62
CA ASN A 335 -34.85 -12.17 -33.79
C ASN A 335 -33.33 -12.35 -33.59
N TYR A 336 -32.75 -11.57 -32.64
CA TYR A 336 -31.33 -11.66 -32.28
C TYR A 336 -31.06 -12.50 -31.02
N SER A 337 -32.06 -13.18 -30.52
CA SER A 337 -31.94 -14.05 -29.34
C SER A 337 -31.24 -15.37 -29.75
N SER A 338 -30.23 -15.80 -29.00
CA SER A 338 -29.40 -16.99 -29.33
C SER A 338 -30.21 -18.28 -29.49
N TRP A 339 -31.42 -18.37 -28.93
CA TRP A 339 -32.33 -19.51 -29.11
C TRP A 339 -33.17 -19.46 -30.41
N ASN A 340 -33.21 -18.32 -31.11
CA ASN A 340 -33.94 -18.20 -32.40
C ASN A 340 -33.05 -18.55 -33.60
N TRP A 341 -31.80 -18.91 -33.43
CA TRP A 341 -30.88 -19.27 -34.51
C TRP A 341 -31.21 -20.60 -35.22
N LYS A 342 -32.21 -21.35 -34.75
CA LYS A 342 -32.66 -22.59 -35.37
C LYS A 342 -33.61 -22.44 -36.56
N GLY A 343 -33.94 -21.21 -36.98
CA GLY A 343 -34.96 -20.92 -38.01
C GLY A 343 -34.43 -20.46 -39.38
N VAL A 344 -33.13 -20.40 -39.61
CA VAL A 344 -32.55 -19.93 -40.88
C VAL A 344 -31.64 -20.99 -41.47
N SER A 345 -32.15 -22.20 -41.69
CA SER A 345 -31.55 -23.21 -42.55
C SER A 345 -32.67 -23.96 -43.26
N SER A 346 -33.17 -23.37 -44.32
CA SER A 346 -33.83 -24.06 -45.45
C SER A 346 -33.72 -23.19 -46.69
#